data_bf2365b5ac8a52e33d5393424ca01b9f
#
_entry.id   bf2365b5ac8a52e33d5393424ca01b9f
#
_cell.length_a   1.000
_cell.length_b   1.000
_cell.length_c   1.000
_cell.angle_alpha   90.00
_cell.angle_beta   90.00
_cell.angle_gamma   90.00
#
_symmetry.space_group_name_H-M   'P 1'
#
loop_
_entity.id
_entity.type
_entity.pdbx_description
1 polymer ?
#
loop_
_entity_poly.entity_id
_entity_poly.type
_entity_poly.pdbx_seq_one_letter_code
_entity_poly.pdbx_strand_id
1 'polypeptide(L)'
;MATQTPFSDFDVTKLFNPTKLFQDFKLSGFNGFDFEAVMAGQRRNIEAFTAANQAALEGLQSLAKRQAEMVRQSVDESNKAMKEMFAAGSPEEKAARQAELTKAAFERAVANTRELTQLVARSQNEAIDVLNKRVAEGLDEVKGFIAKTNGKARAA
;
A
#
# COMPACT_ATOMS: atom_id res chain seq x y z
N MET A 1 19.03 34.60 2.30
CA MET A 1 17.71 34.55 1.65
C MET A 1 17.32 33.09 1.59
N ALA A 2 16.40 32.69 2.48
CA ALA A 2 15.90 31.31 2.53
C ALA A 2 14.76 31.16 1.56
N THR A 3 14.91 30.32 0.56
CA THR A 3 13.86 29.93 -0.39
C THR A 3 12.83 29.07 0.35
N GLN A 4 11.69 29.68 0.68
CA GLN A 4 10.52 28.95 1.15
C GLN A 4 9.97 28.10 0.01
N THR A 5 10.01 26.79 0.16
CA THR A 5 9.35 25.85 -0.74
C THR A 5 7.85 25.92 -0.51
N PRO A 6 7.02 26.07 -1.56
CA PRO A 6 5.56 26.25 -1.42
C PRO A 6 4.80 25.01 -0.91
N PHE A 7 5.50 23.92 -0.58
CA PHE A 7 4.92 22.68 -0.10
C PHE A 7 5.01 22.47 1.42
N SER A 8 5.69 23.34 2.18
CA SER A 8 5.86 23.16 3.63
C SER A 8 4.61 23.51 4.46
N ASP A 9 3.61 24.20 3.87
CA ASP A 9 2.39 24.61 4.57
C ASP A 9 1.15 23.74 4.26
N PHE A 10 1.34 22.67 3.48
CA PHE A 10 0.24 21.76 3.21
C PHE A 10 0.07 20.77 4.37
N ASP A 11 -0.54 21.25 5.44
CA ASP A 11 -0.87 20.47 6.62
C ASP A 11 -2.12 19.63 6.33
N VAL A 12 -1.89 18.37 5.93
CA VAL A 12 -2.96 17.39 5.68
C VAL A 12 -3.88 17.21 6.88
N THR A 13 -3.43 17.53 8.10
CA THR A 13 -4.26 17.45 9.30
C THR A 13 -5.32 18.54 9.33
N LYS A 14 -5.10 19.68 8.64
CA LYS A 14 -6.10 20.74 8.49
C LYS A 14 -7.23 20.36 7.55
N LEU A 15 -6.94 19.55 6.51
CA LEU A 15 -7.96 19.01 5.60
C LEU A 15 -8.87 17.98 6.28
N PHE A 16 -8.36 17.31 7.33
CA PHE A 16 -9.07 16.29 8.09
C PHE A 16 -9.70 16.82 9.40
N ASN A 17 -9.65 18.13 9.64
CA ASN A 17 -10.33 18.71 10.80
C ASN A 17 -11.69 19.29 10.38
N PRO A 18 -12.79 18.50 10.48
CA PRO A 18 -14.11 18.87 9.98
C PRO A 18 -14.67 20.11 10.68
N THR A 19 -14.23 20.35 11.92
CA THR A 19 -14.74 21.46 12.75
C THR A 19 -14.24 22.81 12.27
N LYS A 20 -12.99 22.92 11.80
CA LYS A 20 -12.43 24.16 11.25
C LYS A 20 -12.95 24.46 9.85
N LEU A 21 -12.99 23.44 8.99
CA LEU A 21 -13.58 23.54 7.65
C LEU A 21 -15.04 23.99 7.75
N PHE A 22 -15.76 23.54 8.79
CA PHE A 22 -17.15 23.87 9.04
C PHE A 22 -17.34 25.30 9.54
N GLN A 23 -16.44 25.83 10.39
CA GLN A 23 -16.51 27.22 10.85
C GLN A 23 -16.25 28.20 9.71
N ASP A 24 -15.28 27.95 8.87
CA ASP A 24 -14.95 28.82 7.73
C ASP A 24 -16.06 28.81 6.66
N PHE A 25 -16.75 27.67 6.47
CA PHE A 25 -17.83 27.52 5.51
C PHE A 25 -19.18 28.11 6.02
N LYS A 26 -19.42 28.04 7.33
CA LYS A 26 -20.64 28.62 7.95
C LYS A 26 -20.68 30.16 7.88
N LEU A 27 -19.51 30.81 7.84
CA LEU A 27 -19.41 32.23 7.63
C LEU A 27 -19.73 32.69 6.21
N SER A 28 -19.77 31.79 5.23
CA SER A 28 -19.94 32.08 3.80
C SER A 28 -21.39 32.07 3.30
N GLY A 29 -22.39 31.97 4.19
CA GLY A 29 -23.80 32.16 3.81
C GLY A 29 -24.44 31.04 2.98
N PHE A 30 -23.91 29.84 3.00
CA PHE A 30 -24.45 28.69 2.25
C PHE A 30 -25.65 28.05 2.98
N ASN A 31 -26.85 28.61 2.76
CA ASN A 31 -28.14 28.05 3.17
C ASN A 31 -28.52 26.84 2.30
N GLY A 32 -27.88 25.68 2.50
CA GLY A 32 -28.16 24.45 1.72
C GLY A 32 -27.18 23.34 1.94
N PHE A 33 -26.33 23.49 2.94
CA PHE A 33 -25.28 22.51 3.24
C PHE A 33 -25.88 21.26 3.89
N ASP A 34 -25.80 20.13 3.16
CA ASP A 34 -26.21 18.83 3.66
C ASP A 34 -25.14 18.27 4.62
N PHE A 35 -25.29 18.62 5.90
CA PHE A 35 -24.37 18.20 6.97
C PHE A 35 -24.27 16.67 7.06
N GLU A 36 -25.40 15.98 6.84
CA GLU A 36 -25.44 14.53 6.89
C GLU A 36 -24.58 13.91 5.77
N ALA A 37 -24.65 14.47 4.57
CA ALA A 37 -23.82 14.03 3.44
C ALA A 37 -22.32 14.22 3.71
N VAL A 38 -21.93 15.32 4.33
CA VAL A 38 -20.52 15.59 4.71
C VAL A 38 -20.04 14.62 5.77
N MET A 39 -20.82 14.40 6.81
CA MET A 39 -20.47 13.43 7.85
C MET A 39 -20.39 11.99 7.30
N ALA A 40 -21.30 11.63 6.42
CA ALA A 40 -21.25 10.34 5.72
C ALA A 40 -20.00 10.21 4.83
N GLY A 41 -19.61 11.28 4.13
CA GLY A 41 -18.37 11.35 3.36
C GLY A 41 -17.13 11.17 4.24
N GLN A 42 -17.08 11.84 5.38
CA GLN A 42 -15.99 11.72 6.34
C GLN A 42 -15.86 10.30 6.91
N ARG A 43 -16.99 9.66 7.24
CA ARG A 43 -17.02 8.28 7.69
C ARG A 43 -16.43 7.34 6.65
N ARG A 44 -16.84 7.47 5.38
CA ARG A 44 -16.29 6.69 4.26
C ARG A 44 -14.80 6.93 4.06
N ASN A 45 -14.30 8.15 4.28
CA ASN A 45 -12.87 8.44 4.23
C ASN A 45 -12.09 7.67 5.31
N ILE A 46 -12.59 7.64 6.54
CA ILE A 46 -11.99 6.89 7.64
C ILE A 46 -12.01 5.39 7.36
N GLU A 47 -13.13 4.87 6.86
CA GLU A 47 -13.28 3.47 6.49
C GLU A 47 -12.28 3.07 5.38
N ALA A 48 -12.14 3.91 4.34
CA ALA A 48 -11.16 3.66 3.26
C ALA A 48 -9.72 3.71 3.76
N PHE A 49 -9.38 4.65 4.63
CA PHE A 49 -8.05 4.74 5.23
C PHE A 49 -7.74 3.52 6.11
N THR A 50 -8.71 3.08 6.89
CA THR A 50 -8.59 1.87 7.72
C THR A 50 -8.40 0.64 6.86
N ALA A 51 -9.18 0.50 5.78
CA ALA A 51 -9.05 -0.62 4.84
C ALA A 51 -7.69 -0.62 4.12
N ALA A 52 -7.18 0.55 3.71
CA ALA A 52 -5.85 0.67 3.11
C ALA A 52 -4.73 0.26 4.09
N ASN A 53 -4.83 0.69 5.35
CA ASN A 53 -3.88 0.28 6.39
C ASN A 53 -3.95 -1.22 6.66
N GLN A 54 -5.15 -1.81 6.66
CA GLN A 54 -5.32 -3.25 6.83
C GLN A 54 -4.69 -4.01 5.68
N ALA A 55 -4.92 -3.61 4.42
CA ALA A 55 -4.28 -4.22 3.25
C ALA A 55 -2.74 -4.16 3.34
N ALA A 56 -2.20 -3.02 3.78
CA ALA A 56 -0.75 -2.87 3.98
C ALA A 56 -0.22 -3.81 5.08
N LEU A 57 -0.93 -3.97 6.20
CA LEU A 57 -0.55 -4.88 7.29
C LEU A 57 -0.61 -6.35 6.85
N GLU A 58 -1.64 -6.75 6.10
CA GLU A 58 -1.77 -8.09 5.55
C GLU A 58 -0.62 -8.40 4.57
N GLY A 59 -0.23 -7.41 3.76
CA GLY A 59 0.94 -7.50 2.89
C GLY A 59 2.24 -7.71 3.66
N LEU A 60 2.46 -6.96 4.74
CA LEU A 60 3.63 -7.14 5.61
C LEU A 60 3.66 -8.51 6.28
N GLN A 61 2.51 -9.02 6.74
CA GLN A 61 2.41 -10.37 7.32
C GLN A 61 2.73 -11.44 6.28
N SER A 62 2.23 -11.29 5.05
CA SER A 62 2.51 -12.21 3.94
C SER A 62 3.99 -12.22 3.59
N LEU A 63 4.62 -11.04 3.58
CA LEU A 63 6.07 -10.88 3.36
C LEU A 63 6.87 -11.58 4.45
N ALA A 64 6.53 -11.36 5.73
CA ALA A 64 7.20 -11.99 6.87
C ALA A 64 7.09 -13.52 6.84
N LYS A 65 5.89 -14.05 6.54
CA LYS A 65 5.69 -15.50 6.37
C LYS A 65 6.57 -16.05 5.25
N ARG A 66 6.58 -15.38 4.10
CA ARG A 66 7.39 -15.83 2.97
C ARG A 66 8.88 -15.79 3.26
N GLN A 67 9.38 -14.76 3.95
CA GLN A 67 10.77 -14.70 4.39
C GLN A 67 11.11 -15.86 5.33
N ALA A 68 10.25 -16.19 6.29
CA ALA A 68 10.46 -17.32 7.19
C ALA A 68 10.52 -18.66 6.44
N GLU A 69 9.66 -18.86 5.45
CA GLU A 69 9.68 -20.05 4.58
C GLU A 69 10.97 -20.14 3.77
N MET A 70 11.43 -19.02 3.19
CA MET A 70 12.69 -18.96 2.43
C MET A 70 13.91 -19.31 3.30
N VAL A 71 13.95 -18.81 4.53
CA VAL A 71 15.00 -19.18 5.50
C VAL A 71 14.96 -20.67 5.78
N ARG A 72 13.80 -21.24 6.08
CA ARG A 72 13.64 -22.67 6.33
C ARG A 72 14.09 -23.51 5.14
N GLN A 73 13.64 -23.15 3.94
CA GLN A 73 14.07 -23.83 2.70
C GLN A 73 15.58 -23.76 2.52
N SER A 74 16.19 -22.60 2.77
CA SER A 74 17.64 -22.43 2.65
C SER A 74 18.42 -23.33 3.63
N VAL A 75 17.92 -23.51 4.86
CA VAL A 75 18.51 -24.42 5.84
C VAL A 75 18.40 -25.87 5.38
N ASP A 76 17.22 -26.29 4.94
CA ASP A 76 16.99 -27.66 4.46
C ASP A 76 17.87 -28.01 3.27
N GLU A 77 18.04 -27.07 2.35
CA GLU A 77 18.89 -27.24 1.17
C GLU A 77 20.36 -27.21 1.49
N SER A 78 20.79 -26.37 2.42
CA SER A 78 22.17 -26.39 2.92
C SER A 78 22.51 -27.76 3.53
N ASN A 79 21.58 -28.34 4.28
CA ASN A 79 21.74 -29.66 4.85
C ASN A 79 21.81 -30.76 3.77
N LYS A 80 21.00 -30.67 2.71
CA LYS A 80 21.06 -31.59 1.56
C LYS A 80 22.38 -31.43 0.81
N ALA A 81 22.76 -30.18 0.49
CA ALA A 81 24.01 -29.87 -0.20
C ALA A 81 25.23 -30.42 0.55
N MET A 82 25.24 -30.29 1.87
CA MET A 82 26.30 -30.82 2.71
C MET A 82 26.37 -32.34 2.63
N LYS A 83 25.24 -33.06 2.72
CA LYS A 83 25.18 -34.52 2.57
C LYS A 83 25.68 -34.97 1.20
N GLU A 84 25.29 -34.31 0.14
CA GLU A 84 25.71 -34.58 -1.22
C GLU A 84 27.21 -34.38 -1.44
N MET A 85 27.78 -33.33 -0.85
CA MET A 85 29.23 -33.06 -0.86
C MET A 85 30.03 -34.12 -0.13
N PHE A 86 29.52 -34.65 0.99
CA PHE A 86 30.16 -35.77 1.70
C PHE A 86 30.04 -37.10 0.96
N ALA A 87 29.01 -37.31 0.16
CA ALA A 87 28.80 -38.51 -0.63
C ALA A 87 29.67 -38.57 -1.90
N ALA A 88 30.15 -37.43 -2.40
CA ALA A 88 30.99 -37.37 -3.59
C ALA A 88 32.37 -37.96 -3.34
N GLY A 89 32.77 -38.90 -4.20
CA GLY A 89 33.98 -39.73 -4.01
C GLY A 89 35.28 -39.07 -4.50
N SER A 90 35.28 -38.53 -5.73
CA SER A 90 36.48 -37.95 -6.34
C SER A 90 36.55 -36.40 -6.19
N PRO A 91 37.74 -35.80 -6.27
CA PRO A 91 37.88 -34.34 -6.30
C PRO A 91 37.12 -33.69 -7.46
N GLU A 92 37.09 -34.32 -8.61
CA GLU A 92 36.38 -33.85 -9.81
C GLU A 92 34.85 -33.82 -9.59
N GLU A 93 34.32 -34.90 -9.00
CA GLU A 93 32.90 -34.97 -8.63
C GLU A 93 32.53 -33.90 -7.63
N LYS A 94 33.38 -33.65 -6.64
CA LYS A 94 33.17 -32.59 -5.66
C LYS A 94 33.15 -31.20 -6.31
N ALA A 95 34.08 -30.94 -7.23
CA ALA A 95 34.13 -29.68 -7.97
C ALA A 95 32.88 -29.45 -8.84
N ALA A 96 32.46 -30.49 -9.57
CA ALA A 96 31.25 -30.45 -10.39
C ALA A 96 30.00 -30.20 -9.53
N ARG A 97 29.87 -30.89 -8.41
CA ARG A 97 28.73 -30.71 -7.47
C ARG A 97 28.73 -29.34 -6.85
N GLN A 98 29.89 -28.81 -6.48
CA GLN A 98 30.01 -27.44 -5.94
C GLN A 98 29.52 -26.42 -6.96
N ALA A 99 29.89 -26.57 -8.24
CA ALA A 99 29.44 -25.66 -9.30
C ALA A 99 27.91 -25.71 -9.48
N GLU A 100 27.32 -26.93 -9.50
CA GLU A 100 25.86 -27.12 -9.58
C GLU A 100 25.14 -26.47 -8.40
N LEU A 101 25.61 -26.70 -7.16
CA LEU A 101 25.02 -26.11 -5.95
C LEU A 101 25.11 -24.58 -5.95
N THR A 102 26.24 -24.04 -6.40
CA THR A 102 26.41 -22.59 -6.52
C THR A 102 25.44 -22.00 -7.53
N LYS A 103 25.29 -22.63 -8.71
CA LYS A 103 24.33 -22.20 -9.73
C LYS A 103 22.89 -22.24 -9.18
N ALA A 104 22.49 -23.35 -8.57
CA ALA A 104 21.16 -23.53 -8.00
C ALA A 104 20.87 -22.48 -6.89
N ALA A 105 21.85 -22.21 -6.03
CA ALA A 105 21.73 -21.20 -4.99
C ALA A 105 21.55 -19.79 -5.57
N PHE A 106 22.30 -19.46 -6.63
CA PHE A 106 22.17 -18.17 -7.30
C PHE A 106 20.79 -18.01 -7.97
N GLU A 107 20.36 -19.00 -8.75
CA GLU A 107 19.05 -18.99 -9.42
C GLU A 107 17.91 -18.81 -8.42
N ARG A 108 18.01 -19.49 -7.27
CA ARG A 108 17.04 -19.36 -6.18
C ARG A 108 17.07 -17.99 -5.53
N ALA A 109 18.24 -17.43 -5.26
CA ALA A 109 18.37 -16.10 -4.71
C ALA A 109 17.70 -15.04 -5.61
N VAL A 110 17.89 -15.16 -6.93
CA VAL A 110 17.23 -14.30 -7.92
C VAL A 110 15.69 -14.49 -7.90
N ALA A 111 15.23 -15.74 -7.88
CA ALA A 111 13.80 -16.04 -7.82
C ALA A 111 13.16 -15.51 -6.54
N ASN A 112 13.77 -15.72 -5.39
CA ASN A 112 13.32 -15.21 -4.10
C ASN A 112 13.23 -13.68 -4.07
N THR A 113 14.25 -12.99 -4.62
CA THR A 113 14.25 -11.53 -4.70
C THR A 113 13.10 -11.01 -5.56
N ARG A 114 12.86 -11.64 -6.71
CA ARG A 114 11.73 -11.27 -7.58
C ARG A 114 10.40 -11.48 -6.89
N GLU A 115 10.21 -12.60 -6.21
CA GLU A 115 8.98 -12.91 -5.49
C GLU A 115 8.71 -11.90 -4.37
N LEU A 116 9.71 -11.59 -3.55
CA LEU A 116 9.58 -10.58 -2.49
C LEU A 116 9.24 -9.21 -3.06
N THR A 117 9.87 -8.80 -4.16
CA THR A 117 9.56 -7.53 -4.83
C THR A 117 8.13 -7.50 -5.34
N GLN A 118 7.63 -8.60 -5.92
CA GLN A 118 6.25 -8.70 -6.38
C GLN A 118 5.25 -8.65 -5.23
N LEU A 119 5.53 -9.29 -4.09
CA LEU A 119 4.68 -9.23 -2.90
C LEU A 119 4.58 -7.81 -2.35
N VAL A 120 5.70 -7.08 -2.27
CA VAL A 120 5.71 -5.68 -1.85
C VAL A 120 4.90 -4.80 -2.81
N ALA A 121 5.15 -4.93 -4.12
CA ALA A 121 4.45 -4.15 -5.14
C ALA A 121 2.93 -4.41 -5.11
N ARG A 122 2.54 -5.68 -4.96
CA ARG A 122 1.13 -6.07 -4.86
C ARG A 122 0.47 -5.45 -3.64
N SER A 123 1.08 -5.55 -2.47
CA SER A 123 0.55 -4.96 -1.23
C SER A 123 0.40 -3.45 -1.31
N GLN A 124 1.39 -2.76 -1.93
CA GLN A 124 1.31 -1.32 -2.15
C GLN A 124 0.17 -0.95 -3.10
N ASN A 125 0.02 -1.68 -4.20
CA ASN A 125 -1.04 -1.43 -5.17
C ASN A 125 -2.43 -1.65 -4.54
N GLU A 126 -2.63 -2.73 -3.79
CA GLU A 126 -3.89 -3.01 -3.09
C GLU A 126 -4.28 -1.86 -2.14
N ALA A 127 -3.33 -1.32 -1.38
CA ALA A 127 -3.58 -0.18 -0.49
C ALA A 127 -3.90 1.11 -1.28
N ILE A 128 -3.16 1.37 -2.37
CA ILE A 128 -3.37 2.54 -3.24
C ILE A 128 -4.73 2.45 -3.95
N ASP A 129 -5.13 1.27 -4.43
CA ASP A 129 -6.39 1.08 -5.14
C ASP A 129 -7.60 1.41 -4.26
N VAL A 130 -7.54 1.04 -2.96
CA VAL A 130 -8.57 1.41 -1.99
C VAL A 130 -8.69 2.94 -1.87
N LEU A 131 -7.56 3.64 -1.77
CA LEU A 131 -7.54 5.11 -1.66
C LEU A 131 -8.01 5.79 -2.96
N ASN A 132 -7.54 5.30 -4.11
CA ASN A 132 -7.93 5.84 -5.43
C ASN A 132 -9.44 5.69 -5.66
N LYS A 133 -10.00 4.53 -5.32
CA LYS A 133 -11.44 4.30 -5.38
C LYS A 133 -12.18 5.32 -4.52
N ARG A 134 -11.73 5.55 -3.29
CA ARG A 134 -12.37 6.54 -2.40
C ARG A 134 -12.27 7.96 -2.93
N VAL A 135 -11.13 8.35 -3.51
CA VAL A 135 -10.97 9.66 -4.15
C VAL A 135 -11.95 9.84 -5.30
N ALA A 136 -12.10 8.83 -6.17
CA ALA A 136 -13.05 8.86 -7.27
C ALA A 136 -14.50 9.01 -6.77
N GLU A 137 -14.90 8.23 -5.77
CA GLU A 137 -16.21 8.33 -5.13
C GLU A 137 -16.43 9.71 -4.51
N GLY A 138 -15.41 10.28 -3.84
CA GLY A 138 -15.47 11.62 -3.27
C GLY A 138 -15.69 12.72 -4.31
N LEU A 139 -15.03 12.60 -5.47
CA LEU A 139 -15.23 13.54 -6.58
C LEU A 139 -16.66 13.44 -7.15
N ASP A 140 -17.22 12.25 -7.24
CA ASP A 140 -18.58 12.05 -7.71
C ASP A 140 -19.61 12.57 -6.69
N GLU A 141 -19.35 12.42 -5.40
CA GLU A 141 -20.14 13.02 -4.32
C GLU A 141 -20.17 14.55 -4.44
N VAL A 142 -19.01 15.18 -4.68
CA VAL A 142 -18.89 16.63 -4.89
C VAL A 142 -19.67 17.09 -6.14
N LYS A 143 -19.51 16.36 -7.26
CA LYS A 143 -20.29 16.66 -8.48
C LYS A 143 -21.80 16.56 -8.24
N GLY A 144 -22.24 15.51 -7.55
CA GLY A 144 -23.65 15.32 -7.19
C GLY A 144 -24.19 16.45 -6.29
N PHE A 145 -23.37 16.94 -5.36
CA PHE A 145 -23.70 18.06 -4.50
C PHE A 145 -23.88 19.37 -5.31
N ILE A 146 -22.91 19.69 -6.18
CA ILE A 146 -22.96 20.88 -7.04
C ILE A 146 -24.20 20.83 -7.96
N ALA A 147 -24.51 19.68 -8.54
CA ALA A 147 -25.67 19.52 -9.40
C ALA A 147 -27.00 19.77 -8.68
N LYS A 148 -27.12 19.27 -7.43
CA LYS A 148 -28.30 19.50 -6.57
C LYS A 148 -28.46 20.97 -6.18
N THR A 149 -27.34 21.65 -5.88
CA THR A 149 -27.35 23.07 -5.50
C THR A 149 -27.75 23.97 -6.67
N ASN A 150 -27.19 23.72 -7.86
CA ASN A 150 -27.52 24.45 -9.08
C ASN A 150 -28.97 24.20 -9.55
N GLY A 151 -29.50 22.99 -9.34
CA GLY A 151 -30.90 22.65 -9.66
C GLY A 151 -31.89 23.42 -8.76
N LYS A 152 -31.58 23.59 -7.47
CA LYS A 152 -32.41 24.38 -6.54
C LYS A 152 -32.36 25.90 -6.84
N ALA A 153 -31.20 26.43 -7.24
CA ALA A 153 -31.06 27.84 -7.60
C ALA A 153 -31.78 28.22 -8.91
N ARG A 154 -32.09 27.25 -9.79
CA ARG A 154 -32.86 27.45 -11.03
C ARG A 154 -34.37 27.32 -10.84
N ALA A 155 -34.82 26.75 -9.75
CA ALA A 155 -36.23 26.49 -9.45
C ALA A 155 -36.85 27.53 -8.47
N ALA A 156 -36.03 28.45 -7.96
CA ALA A 156 -36.43 29.62 -7.15
C ALA A 156 -36.34 30.92 -7.96
#